data_2a85856824b1f4f84d04297123e927f7
#
_entry.id   2a85856824b1f4f84d04297123e927f7
#
_cell.length_a   1.000
_cell.length_b   1.000
_cell.length_c   1.000
_cell.angle_alpha   90.00
_cell.angle_beta   90.00
_cell.angle_gamma   90.00
#
_symmetry.space_group_name_H-M   'P 1'
#
loop_
_entity.id
_entity.type
_entity.pdbx_description
1 polymer ?
#
loop_
_entity_poly.entity_id
_entity_poly.type
_entity_poly.pdbx_seq_one_letter_code
_entity_poly.pdbx_strand_id
1 'polypeptide(L)'
;MKHGAHPRTAAAITFLLAASVALTACGNDTSYSAAKKPENTSGSPADPVKDPIVTTYDGGLYVLDGATLDLAKDIPLEGFNRVNPAGDDRHVMVSTGTGFRVLDAVGQELTGVEFKGSKPGHVVRHAGKTILFADGTGEVTVFDPADLGKSKPRSETYTSAEPHHGVAIRLANGELVTTLGTEEKRVGIAVLGKDRKEITRSEECPGVHGEATAKNEAVVIGCEDGVLIYKDGAIKKVKSPAEYGRIGNQAGSDESPMVLGDYKKDQDAELERPEQVSLINTETGRMRLVDIGTSYTFRSLARGPHGEALVLGTDGKIHVIDPGTGKVTRRIPALGPWQEPLDWQQPRPALFVRDRTAYVSDPSSKKLLAIEIESGEQVASTALPKAPNELSGVKGH
;
A
#
# COMPACT_ATOMS: atom_id res chain seq x y z
N MET A 1 50.10 27.14 -23.00
CA MET A 1 51.57 26.92 -22.84
C MET A 1 51.79 25.69 -22.00
N LYS A 2 52.57 24.72 -22.59
CA LYS A 2 53.28 23.57 -22.00
C LYS A 2 52.39 22.54 -21.21
N HIS A 3 52.04 21.42 -21.78
CA HIS A 3 52.78 20.18 -22.12
C HIS A 3 53.56 19.55 -20.94
N GLY A 4 53.19 18.33 -20.61
CA GLY A 4 53.93 17.44 -19.73
C GLY A 4 53.34 16.03 -19.75
N ALA A 5 54.03 15.19 -20.44
CA ALA A 5 53.70 13.84 -20.90
C ALA A 5 54.13 12.72 -19.93
N HIS A 6 53.60 11.54 -20.21
CA HIS A 6 53.79 10.21 -19.58
C HIS A 6 55.23 9.78 -19.26
N PRO A 7 55.44 8.64 -18.50
CA PRO A 7 55.60 7.40 -19.22
C PRO A 7 54.96 6.13 -18.64
N ARG A 8 54.74 5.19 -19.57
CA ARG A 8 54.47 3.76 -19.40
C ARG A 8 55.72 3.01 -18.94
N THR A 9 55.55 1.96 -18.14
CA THR A 9 56.53 0.82 -18.16
C THR A 9 55.76 -0.50 -18.06
N ALA A 10 56.06 -1.37 -19.02
CA ALA A 10 55.70 -2.77 -19.12
C ALA A 10 56.86 -3.65 -18.67
N ALA A 11 56.63 -4.89 -18.36
CA ALA A 11 57.46 -6.11 -18.44
C ALA A 11 57.17 -6.99 -17.18
N ALA A 12 57.21 -8.30 -17.17
CA ALA A 12 57.40 -9.34 -18.16
C ALA A 12 57.01 -10.68 -17.53
N ILE A 13 56.70 -11.58 -18.38
CA ILE A 13 56.36 -12.99 -18.25
C ILE A 13 57.48 -13.81 -17.58
N THR A 14 57.12 -14.80 -16.72
CA THR A 14 57.99 -15.99 -16.57
C THR A 14 57.15 -17.24 -16.38
N PHE A 15 57.27 -18.15 -17.34
CA PHE A 15 56.84 -19.55 -17.33
C PHE A 15 57.84 -20.38 -16.51
N LEU A 16 57.36 -21.38 -15.79
CA LEU A 16 58.16 -22.56 -15.48
C LEU A 16 57.27 -23.82 -15.39
N LEU A 17 57.75 -24.82 -16.17
CA LEU A 17 57.19 -26.14 -16.41
C LEU A 17 57.60 -27.16 -15.33
N ALA A 18 56.73 -28.17 -15.17
CA ALA A 18 56.97 -29.59 -15.02
C ALA A 18 57.55 -30.18 -13.73
N ALA A 19 56.84 -31.19 -13.18
CA ALA A 19 57.35 -32.57 -13.22
C ALA A 19 56.30 -33.55 -12.65
N SER A 20 56.01 -34.53 -13.45
CA SER A 20 55.23 -35.76 -13.15
C SER A 20 56.08 -36.70 -12.29
N VAL A 21 55.47 -37.30 -11.27
CA VAL A 21 55.93 -38.59 -10.70
C VAL A 21 54.70 -39.48 -10.49
N ALA A 22 54.69 -40.57 -11.23
CA ALA A 22 53.83 -41.72 -11.05
C ALA A 22 54.43 -42.67 -9.99
N LEU A 23 53.62 -43.08 -9.04
CA LEU A 23 53.91 -44.25 -8.21
C LEU A 23 52.63 -45.11 -8.06
N THR A 24 52.70 -46.29 -8.60
CA THR A 24 51.76 -47.41 -8.45
C THR A 24 51.94 -48.08 -7.08
N ALA A 25 50.85 -48.34 -6.38
CA ALA A 25 50.76 -49.43 -5.43
C ALA A 25 49.30 -49.82 -5.13
N CYS A 26 49.09 -51.09 -5.11
CA CYS A 26 47.89 -51.90 -5.09
C CYS A 26 46.96 -51.72 -3.88
N GLY A 27 45.65 -51.86 -4.13
CA GLY A 27 44.76 -52.78 -3.43
C GLY A 27 44.11 -52.29 -2.14
N ASN A 28 42.83 -51.95 -2.18
CA ASN A 28 41.81 -52.63 -1.38
C ASN A 28 40.42 -52.14 -1.83
N ASP A 29 39.52 -53.11 -1.95
CA ASP A 29 38.10 -52.93 -2.23
C ASP A 29 37.43 -52.03 -1.17
N THR A 30 36.89 -50.92 -1.60
CA THR A 30 35.82 -50.24 -0.90
C THR A 30 34.81 -49.72 -1.91
N SER A 31 33.60 -50.20 -1.79
CA SER A 31 32.42 -49.91 -2.55
C SER A 31 32.21 -48.42 -2.75
N TYR A 32 32.23 -47.96 -4.01
CA TYR A 32 31.78 -46.62 -4.41
C TYR A 32 30.27 -46.54 -4.16
N SER A 33 29.90 -45.83 -3.11
CA SER A 33 28.54 -45.33 -2.98
C SER A 33 28.37 -44.21 -3.98
N ALA A 34 27.53 -44.44 -5.00
CA ALA A 34 27.17 -43.43 -5.97
C ALA A 34 26.61 -42.20 -5.23
N ALA A 35 27.25 -41.02 -5.46
CA ALA A 35 26.70 -39.79 -5.02
C ALA A 35 25.29 -39.65 -5.54
N LYS A 36 24.31 -39.66 -4.62
CA LYS A 36 22.92 -39.36 -4.94
C LYS A 36 22.88 -37.92 -5.53
N LYS A 37 22.42 -37.85 -6.78
CA LYS A 37 21.92 -36.65 -7.39
C LYS A 37 21.00 -35.95 -6.38
N PRO A 38 21.08 -34.62 -6.16
CA PRO A 38 20.11 -34.00 -5.26
C PRO A 38 18.72 -34.27 -5.83
N GLU A 39 17.94 -34.98 -5.08
CA GLU A 39 16.50 -35.15 -5.32
C GLU A 39 15.94 -33.72 -5.26
N ASN A 40 15.35 -33.33 -6.36
CA ASN A 40 14.48 -32.17 -6.44
C ASN A 40 13.29 -32.51 -5.51
N THR A 41 13.39 -32.15 -4.24
CA THR A 41 12.24 -32.20 -3.32
C THR A 41 11.24 -31.19 -3.88
N SER A 42 10.30 -31.67 -4.66
CA SER A 42 9.02 -31.00 -4.83
C SER A 42 8.46 -30.86 -3.41
N GLY A 43 8.67 -29.69 -2.79
CA GLY A 43 8.13 -29.41 -1.46
C GLY A 43 6.64 -29.64 -1.50
N SER A 44 6.12 -30.34 -0.50
CA SER A 44 4.69 -30.36 -0.24
C SER A 44 4.16 -28.93 -0.25
N PRO A 45 2.96 -28.67 -0.78
CA PRO A 45 2.34 -27.36 -0.65
C PRO A 45 2.45 -26.91 0.81
N ALA A 46 2.90 -25.67 1.03
CA ALA A 46 2.93 -25.12 2.36
C ALA A 46 1.50 -25.08 2.93
N ASP A 47 1.38 -25.30 4.25
CA ASP A 47 0.07 -25.18 4.89
C ASP A 47 -0.52 -23.78 4.63
N PRO A 48 -1.83 -23.68 4.32
CA PRO A 48 -2.47 -22.38 4.08
C PRO A 48 -2.32 -21.46 5.29
N VAL A 49 -1.94 -20.21 5.03
CA VAL A 49 -1.85 -19.18 6.08
C VAL A 49 -3.24 -18.67 6.41
N LYS A 50 -3.53 -18.54 7.69
CA LYS A 50 -4.79 -17.98 8.14
C LYS A 50 -4.69 -16.46 8.24
N ASP A 51 -5.69 -15.75 7.68
CA ASP A 51 -5.81 -14.29 7.76
C ASP A 51 -4.49 -13.54 7.48
N PRO A 52 -3.84 -13.80 6.32
CA PRO A 52 -2.48 -13.35 6.11
C PRO A 52 -2.31 -11.82 6.15
N ILE A 53 -1.19 -11.41 6.74
CA ILE A 53 -0.64 -10.06 6.65
C ILE A 53 0.52 -10.08 5.68
N VAL A 54 0.65 -9.04 4.89
CA VAL A 54 1.69 -8.89 3.87
C VAL A 54 2.42 -7.57 4.09
N THR A 55 3.74 -7.64 4.15
CA THR A 55 4.58 -6.43 4.16
C THR A 55 5.65 -6.52 3.08
N THR A 56 5.96 -5.40 2.44
CA THR A 56 7.08 -5.32 1.52
C THR A 56 8.38 -5.03 2.26
N TYR A 57 9.49 -5.36 1.64
CA TYR A 57 10.83 -4.91 2.01
C TYR A 57 11.63 -4.65 0.72
N ASP A 58 12.82 -4.06 0.83
CA ASP A 58 13.68 -3.84 -0.32
C ASP A 58 14.16 -5.19 -0.90
N GLY A 59 13.54 -5.58 -2.04
CA GLY A 59 13.78 -6.82 -2.77
C GLY A 59 12.76 -7.93 -2.54
N GLY A 60 11.61 -7.68 -1.90
CA GLY A 60 10.58 -8.73 -1.77
C GLY A 60 9.37 -8.42 -0.92
N LEU A 61 8.66 -9.49 -0.60
CA LEU A 61 7.44 -9.51 0.20
C LEU A 61 7.57 -10.56 1.30
N TYR A 62 7.07 -10.25 2.48
CA TYR A 62 6.82 -11.23 3.55
C TYR A 62 5.32 -11.51 3.64
N VAL A 63 4.96 -12.77 3.72
CA VAL A 63 3.61 -13.24 4.08
C VAL A 63 3.69 -13.80 5.49
N LEU A 64 2.83 -13.32 6.38
CA LEU A 64 2.80 -13.70 7.79
C LEU A 64 1.40 -14.20 8.17
N ASP A 65 1.34 -15.11 9.13
CA ASP A 65 0.08 -15.46 9.79
C ASP A 65 -0.48 -14.26 10.53
N GLY A 66 -1.75 -13.96 10.33
CA GLY A 66 -2.35 -12.72 10.86
C GLY A 66 -2.63 -12.74 12.36
N ALA A 67 -2.64 -13.91 12.99
CA ALA A 67 -2.88 -14.06 14.42
C ALA A 67 -1.56 -14.12 15.22
N THR A 68 -0.60 -14.92 14.75
CA THR A 68 0.67 -15.16 15.45
C THR A 68 1.80 -14.25 15.00
N LEU A 69 1.70 -13.68 13.79
CA LEU A 69 2.74 -12.97 13.05
C LEU A 69 3.95 -13.85 12.70
N ASP A 70 3.80 -15.17 12.71
CA ASP A 70 4.84 -16.06 12.23
C ASP A 70 5.10 -15.81 10.72
N LEU A 71 6.38 -15.72 10.35
CA LEU A 71 6.78 -15.55 8.97
C LEU A 71 6.54 -16.86 8.20
N ALA A 72 5.49 -16.88 7.37
CA ALA A 72 5.12 -18.03 6.59
C ALA A 72 5.92 -18.14 5.29
N LYS A 73 6.19 -16.99 4.63
CA LYS A 73 6.90 -16.97 3.35
C LYS A 73 7.70 -15.71 3.14
N ASP A 74 8.86 -15.87 2.53
CA ASP A 74 9.66 -14.82 1.90
C ASP A 74 9.57 -14.99 0.38
N ILE A 75 9.10 -13.94 -0.32
CA ILE A 75 8.89 -13.95 -1.77
C ILE A 75 9.78 -12.86 -2.38
N PRO A 76 10.89 -13.23 -3.05
CA PRO A 76 11.72 -12.27 -3.75
C PRO A 76 10.94 -11.54 -4.84
N LEU A 77 11.00 -10.22 -4.86
CA LEU A 77 10.38 -9.36 -5.87
C LEU A 77 11.13 -8.04 -5.94
N GLU A 78 11.89 -7.84 -6.97
CA GLU A 78 12.75 -6.66 -7.15
C GLU A 78 11.92 -5.37 -7.31
N GLY A 79 12.55 -4.24 -6.96
CA GLY A 79 12.00 -2.91 -7.08
C GLY A 79 11.15 -2.48 -5.89
N PHE A 80 10.66 -1.24 -5.96
CA PHE A 80 9.69 -0.72 -5.00
C PHE A 80 8.30 -1.25 -5.35
N ASN A 81 7.69 -1.96 -4.42
CA ASN A 81 6.39 -2.57 -4.59
C ASN A 81 5.41 -2.03 -3.54
N ARG A 82 4.15 -1.85 -3.92
CA ARG A 82 3.07 -1.49 -3.00
C ARG A 82 2.09 -2.64 -2.86
N VAL A 83 1.45 -2.74 -1.69
CA VAL A 83 0.49 -3.81 -1.39
C VAL A 83 -0.84 -3.23 -0.92
N ASN A 84 -1.93 -3.78 -1.46
CA ASN A 84 -3.29 -3.43 -1.09
C ASN A 84 -4.15 -4.69 -1.04
N PRO A 85 -5.15 -4.76 -0.14
CA PRO A 85 -6.08 -5.89 -0.15
C PRO A 85 -6.77 -6.00 -1.52
N ALA A 86 -6.92 -7.21 -2.03
CA ALA A 86 -7.63 -7.40 -3.30
C ALA A 86 -9.17 -7.33 -3.16
N GLY A 87 -9.70 -7.40 -1.94
CA GLY A 87 -11.13 -7.29 -1.68
C GLY A 87 -11.82 -8.59 -1.30
N ASP A 88 -11.09 -9.68 -1.29
CA ASP A 88 -11.48 -10.99 -0.72
C ASP A 88 -10.61 -11.36 0.49
N ASP A 89 -10.84 -12.53 1.05
CA ASP A 89 -10.13 -13.09 2.20
C ASP A 89 -8.85 -13.87 1.83
N ARG A 90 -8.42 -13.81 0.56
CA ARG A 90 -7.32 -14.62 0.04
C ARG A 90 -6.22 -13.84 -0.64
N HIS A 91 -6.56 -12.80 -1.41
CA HIS A 91 -5.62 -12.18 -2.31
C HIS A 91 -5.21 -10.76 -1.88
N VAL A 92 -3.98 -10.42 -2.24
CA VAL A 92 -3.41 -9.07 -2.11
C VAL A 92 -2.93 -8.61 -3.49
N MET A 93 -3.28 -7.39 -3.86
CA MET A 93 -2.76 -6.74 -5.06
C MET A 93 -1.37 -6.18 -4.79
N VAL A 94 -0.45 -6.48 -5.68
CA VAL A 94 0.94 -6.00 -5.62
C VAL A 94 1.19 -5.09 -6.82
N SER A 95 1.26 -3.78 -6.58
CA SER A 95 1.67 -2.82 -7.61
C SER A 95 3.19 -2.88 -7.79
N THR A 96 3.62 -3.11 -9.02
CA THR A 96 5.04 -3.26 -9.42
C THR A 96 5.40 -2.17 -10.44
N GLY A 97 6.60 -2.20 -10.99
CA GLY A 97 6.97 -1.27 -12.09
C GLY A 97 6.22 -1.51 -13.41
N THR A 98 5.57 -2.66 -13.60
CA THR A 98 4.97 -3.10 -14.87
C THR A 98 3.45 -3.27 -14.83
N GLY A 99 2.84 -3.19 -13.64
CA GLY A 99 1.42 -3.39 -13.47
C GLY A 99 1.05 -3.89 -12.08
N PHE A 100 -0.12 -4.49 -11.99
CA PHE A 100 -0.68 -5.02 -10.76
C PHE A 100 -0.66 -6.55 -10.82
N ARG A 101 0.12 -7.17 -9.95
CA ARG A 101 0.21 -8.63 -9.80
C ARG A 101 -0.71 -9.09 -8.67
N VAL A 102 -1.15 -10.32 -8.74
CA VAL A 102 -1.98 -10.94 -7.72
C VAL A 102 -1.12 -11.87 -6.86
N LEU A 103 -1.07 -11.61 -5.57
CA LEU A 103 -0.52 -12.51 -4.56
C LEU A 103 -1.66 -13.31 -3.96
N ASP A 104 -1.63 -14.62 -4.08
CA ASP A 104 -2.38 -15.54 -3.23
C ASP A 104 -1.69 -15.59 -1.86
N ALA A 105 -2.15 -14.75 -0.94
CA ALA A 105 -1.52 -14.62 0.36
C ALA A 105 -1.77 -15.84 1.25
N VAL A 106 -2.91 -16.53 1.09
CA VAL A 106 -3.21 -17.79 1.77
C VAL A 106 -2.34 -18.92 1.24
N GLY A 107 -2.18 -19.02 -0.09
CA GLY A 107 -1.31 -19.99 -0.75
C GLY A 107 0.17 -19.59 -0.77
N GLN A 108 0.51 -18.37 -0.32
CA GLN A 108 1.88 -17.86 -0.18
C GLN A 108 2.66 -17.81 -1.51
N GLU A 109 1.99 -17.44 -2.61
CA GLU A 109 2.62 -17.38 -3.92
C GLU A 109 2.08 -16.24 -4.79
N LEU A 110 2.94 -15.66 -5.62
CA LEU A 110 2.49 -14.81 -6.71
C LEU A 110 1.83 -15.69 -7.77
N THR A 111 0.57 -15.40 -8.05
CA THR A 111 -0.17 -16.11 -9.11
C THR A 111 0.34 -15.72 -10.49
N GLY A 112 -0.08 -16.42 -11.53
CA GLY A 112 0.20 -16.02 -12.91
C GLY A 112 -0.69 -14.86 -13.41
N VAL A 113 -1.58 -14.32 -12.56
CA VAL A 113 -2.49 -13.23 -12.92
C VAL A 113 -1.77 -11.89 -12.77
N GLU A 114 -1.76 -11.12 -13.84
CA GLU A 114 -1.22 -9.75 -13.87
C GLU A 114 -2.14 -8.86 -14.72
N PHE A 115 -2.50 -7.71 -14.17
CA PHE A 115 -3.12 -6.61 -14.90
C PHE A 115 -2.00 -5.64 -15.30
N LYS A 116 -1.61 -5.68 -16.57
CA LYS A 116 -0.54 -4.82 -17.09
C LYS A 116 -0.97 -3.36 -17.09
N GLY A 117 -0.08 -2.47 -16.70
CA GLY A 117 -0.34 -1.03 -16.69
C GLY A 117 0.95 -0.26 -16.48
N SER A 118 1.14 0.81 -17.22
CA SER A 118 2.26 1.72 -17.02
C SER A 118 1.99 2.63 -15.82
N LYS A 119 2.98 2.83 -14.96
CA LYS A 119 2.86 3.62 -13.72
C LYS A 119 1.61 3.20 -12.92
N PRO A 120 1.53 1.95 -12.39
CA PRO A 120 0.36 1.50 -11.63
C PRO A 120 0.16 2.40 -10.40
N GLY A 121 -1.03 3.00 -10.31
CA GLY A 121 -1.41 3.95 -9.28
C GLY A 121 -2.24 3.30 -8.16
N HIS A 122 -3.51 3.63 -8.09
CA HIS A 122 -4.38 3.24 -7.00
C HIS A 122 -5.01 1.86 -7.19
N VAL A 123 -5.22 1.16 -6.06
CA VAL A 123 -6.04 -0.04 -5.92
C VAL A 123 -7.14 0.27 -4.93
N VAL A 124 -8.37 0.31 -5.38
CA VAL A 124 -9.55 0.68 -4.58
C VAL A 124 -10.49 -0.51 -4.47
N ARG A 125 -11.09 -0.70 -3.31
CA ARG A 125 -12.07 -1.75 -3.03
C ARG A 125 -13.37 -1.09 -2.60
N HIS A 126 -14.46 -1.41 -3.30
CA HIS A 126 -15.79 -0.95 -2.86
C HIS A 126 -16.88 -1.82 -3.47
N ALA A 127 -17.97 -2.02 -2.74
CA ALA A 127 -19.16 -2.74 -3.18
C ALA A 127 -18.86 -4.10 -3.85
N GLY A 128 -17.93 -4.89 -3.27
CA GLY A 128 -17.54 -6.20 -3.79
C GLY A 128 -16.77 -6.16 -5.11
N LYS A 129 -16.22 -5.01 -5.48
CA LYS A 129 -15.37 -4.85 -6.65
C LYS A 129 -14.00 -4.31 -6.27
N THR A 130 -13.03 -4.63 -7.10
CA THR A 130 -11.68 -4.07 -7.04
C THR A 130 -11.44 -3.25 -8.30
N ILE A 131 -10.91 -2.07 -8.10
CA ILE A 131 -10.68 -1.07 -9.14
C ILE A 131 -9.19 -0.74 -9.14
N LEU A 132 -8.57 -0.87 -10.30
CA LEU A 132 -7.19 -0.49 -10.54
C LEU A 132 -7.17 0.77 -11.40
N PHE A 133 -6.29 1.71 -11.09
CA PHE A 133 -6.03 2.88 -11.92
C PHE A 133 -4.57 2.86 -12.36
N ALA A 134 -4.30 2.80 -13.67
CA ALA A 134 -2.96 2.85 -14.24
C ALA A 134 -2.66 4.28 -14.72
N ASP A 135 -1.85 5.01 -13.95
CA ASP A 135 -1.58 6.44 -14.16
C ASP A 135 -1.00 6.74 -15.55
N GLY A 136 -0.10 5.87 -16.03
CA GLY A 136 0.58 6.10 -17.31
C GLY A 136 -0.27 5.88 -18.55
N THR A 137 -1.48 5.32 -18.40
CA THR A 137 -2.42 5.11 -19.50
C THR A 137 -3.79 5.71 -19.25
N GLY A 138 -4.11 6.08 -18.00
CA GLY A 138 -5.44 6.48 -17.58
C GLY A 138 -6.46 5.32 -17.60
N GLU A 139 -6.00 4.07 -17.73
CA GLU A 139 -6.88 2.91 -17.75
C GLU A 139 -7.38 2.58 -16.34
N VAL A 140 -8.68 2.40 -16.23
CA VAL A 140 -9.38 1.91 -15.04
C VAL A 140 -9.83 0.49 -15.33
N THR A 141 -9.37 -0.48 -14.54
CA THR A 141 -9.80 -1.87 -14.62
C THR A 141 -10.67 -2.20 -13.42
N VAL A 142 -11.86 -2.74 -13.66
CA VAL A 142 -12.82 -3.16 -12.62
C VAL A 142 -13.07 -4.66 -12.72
N PHE A 143 -12.93 -5.38 -11.60
CA PHE A 143 -13.17 -6.82 -11.55
C PHE A 143 -13.78 -7.26 -10.22
N ASP A 144 -14.28 -8.48 -10.20
CA ASP A 144 -14.72 -9.17 -8.99
C ASP A 144 -13.53 -9.90 -8.37
N PRO A 145 -13.13 -9.61 -7.12
CA PRO A 145 -12.00 -10.30 -6.50
C PRO A 145 -12.20 -11.82 -6.38
N ALA A 146 -13.44 -12.32 -6.33
CA ALA A 146 -13.73 -13.76 -6.36
C ALA A 146 -13.30 -14.44 -7.68
N ASP A 147 -13.06 -13.68 -8.74
CA ASP A 147 -12.54 -14.20 -10.01
C ASP A 147 -11.00 -14.37 -10.03
N LEU A 148 -10.26 -13.87 -9.02
CA LEU A 148 -8.78 -13.90 -8.98
C LEU A 148 -8.19 -15.31 -8.90
N GLY A 149 -8.94 -16.29 -8.39
CA GLY A 149 -8.54 -17.70 -8.44
C GLY A 149 -8.58 -18.33 -9.85
N LYS A 150 -9.06 -17.61 -10.87
CA LYS A 150 -9.10 -18.05 -12.26
C LYS A 150 -7.85 -17.57 -13.00
N SER A 151 -7.35 -18.36 -13.94
CA SER A 151 -6.19 -17.99 -14.77
C SER A 151 -6.41 -16.70 -15.58
N LYS A 152 -7.66 -16.34 -15.84
CA LYS A 152 -8.06 -15.11 -16.52
C LYS A 152 -9.32 -14.54 -15.86
N PRO A 153 -9.18 -13.66 -14.87
CA PRO A 153 -10.29 -12.95 -14.25
C PRO A 153 -11.08 -12.13 -15.27
N ARG A 154 -12.40 -12.09 -15.13
CA ARG A 154 -13.23 -11.19 -15.96
C ARG A 154 -13.07 -9.78 -15.43
N SER A 155 -12.86 -8.84 -16.33
CA SER A 155 -12.73 -7.43 -16.01
C SER A 155 -13.46 -6.55 -17.02
N GLU A 156 -13.88 -5.38 -16.56
CA GLU A 156 -14.36 -4.27 -17.38
C GLU A 156 -13.28 -3.19 -17.37
N THR A 157 -13.11 -2.48 -18.48
CA THR A 157 -12.15 -1.38 -18.58
C THR A 157 -12.85 -0.09 -18.97
N TYR A 158 -12.32 1.01 -18.47
CA TYR A 158 -12.62 2.37 -18.88
C TYR A 158 -11.30 3.11 -19.02
N THR A 159 -11.17 4.00 -19.99
CA THR A 159 -9.97 4.83 -20.13
C THR A 159 -10.36 6.29 -19.95
N SER A 160 -9.70 7.00 -19.06
CA SER A 160 -9.86 8.44 -18.88
C SER A 160 -9.44 9.19 -20.15
N ALA A 161 -9.93 10.42 -20.33
CA ALA A 161 -9.63 11.21 -21.53
C ALA A 161 -8.12 11.44 -21.71
N GLU A 162 -7.40 11.64 -20.60
CA GLU A 162 -5.96 11.83 -20.57
C GLU A 162 -5.33 11.02 -19.42
N PRO A 163 -4.12 10.48 -19.62
CA PRO A 163 -3.35 9.86 -18.54
C PRO A 163 -3.03 10.85 -17.42
N HIS A 164 -3.18 10.42 -16.18
CA HIS A 164 -2.85 11.22 -15.00
C HIS A 164 -2.73 10.34 -13.77
N HIS A 165 -2.12 10.85 -12.72
CA HIS A 165 -2.18 10.19 -11.41
C HIS A 165 -3.59 10.30 -10.85
N GLY A 166 -4.35 9.23 -10.93
CA GLY A 166 -5.79 9.23 -10.70
C GLY A 166 -6.30 8.09 -9.84
N VAL A 167 -7.57 8.17 -9.55
CA VAL A 167 -8.30 7.17 -8.78
C VAL A 167 -9.71 7.00 -9.34
N ALA A 168 -10.26 5.80 -9.16
CA ALA A 168 -11.66 5.52 -9.50
C ALA A 168 -12.31 4.63 -8.45
N ILE A 169 -13.62 4.84 -8.21
CA ILE A 169 -14.44 4.06 -7.29
C ILE A 169 -15.69 3.62 -8.03
N ARG A 170 -16.01 2.34 -7.97
CA ARG A 170 -17.23 1.78 -8.53
C ARG A 170 -18.26 1.55 -7.44
N LEU A 171 -19.42 2.20 -7.53
CA LEU A 171 -20.51 2.11 -6.56
C LEU A 171 -21.39 0.87 -6.81
N ALA A 172 -22.17 0.47 -5.81
CA ALA A 172 -23.07 -0.69 -5.88
C ALA A 172 -24.11 -0.54 -6.99
N ASN A 173 -24.60 0.68 -7.23
CA ASN A 173 -25.53 0.98 -8.32
C ASN A 173 -24.89 0.92 -9.73
N GLY A 174 -23.57 0.73 -9.81
CA GLY A 174 -22.83 0.61 -11.07
C GLY A 174 -22.22 1.89 -11.61
N GLU A 175 -22.41 3.01 -10.96
CA GLU A 175 -21.74 4.25 -11.26
C GLU A 175 -20.24 4.14 -11.01
N LEU A 176 -19.44 4.87 -11.78
CA LEU A 176 -18.00 4.99 -11.63
C LEU A 176 -17.65 6.46 -11.36
N VAL A 177 -17.18 6.75 -10.16
CA VAL A 177 -16.57 8.05 -9.84
C VAL A 177 -15.10 7.95 -10.21
N THR A 178 -14.61 8.85 -11.05
CA THR A 178 -13.21 8.85 -11.51
C THR A 178 -12.66 10.27 -11.52
N THR A 179 -11.36 10.40 -11.29
CA THR A 179 -10.67 11.69 -11.33
C THR A 179 -10.54 12.22 -12.76
N LEU A 180 -10.42 13.54 -12.87
CA LEU A 180 -10.19 14.29 -14.09
C LEU A 180 -8.85 15.02 -14.02
N GLY A 181 -8.08 14.94 -15.08
CA GLY A 181 -6.79 15.65 -15.14
C GLY A 181 -5.94 15.23 -16.32
N THR A 182 -4.76 15.81 -16.36
CA THR A 182 -3.62 15.44 -17.19
C THR A 182 -2.43 15.10 -16.29
N GLU A 183 -1.29 14.70 -16.85
CA GLU A 183 -0.06 14.47 -16.09
C GLU A 183 0.39 15.74 -15.32
N GLU A 184 0.09 16.93 -15.87
CA GLU A 184 0.51 18.22 -15.31
C GLU A 184 -0.53 18.84 -14.38
N LYS A 185 -1.83 18.60 -14.61
CA LYS A 185 -2.90 19.27 -13.87
C LYS A 185 -4.07 18.34 -13.61
N ARG A 186 -4.39 18.14 -12.35
CA ARG A 186 -5.54 17.39 -11.88
C ARG A 186 -6.60 18.35 -11.36
N VAL A 187 -7.85 18.21 -11.81
CA VAL A 187 -8.84 19.29 -11.66
C VAL A 187 -10.12 18.89 -10.94
N GLY A 188 -10.44 17.61 -10.87
CA GLY A 188 -11.73 17.22 -10.30
C GLY A 188 -12.13 15.79 -10.54
N ILE A 189 -13.42 15.55 -10.59
CA ILE A 189 -14.02 14.22 -10.80
C ILE A 189 -15.14 14.26 -11.83
N ALA A 190 -15.33 13.13 -12.53
CA ALA A 190 -16.54 12.79 -13.26
C ALA A 190 -17.23 11.59 -12.63
N VAL A 191 -18.54 11.55 -12.73
CA VAL A 191 -19.36 10.40 -12.39
C VAL A 191 -19.96 9.85 -13.66
N LEU A 192 -19.72 8.57 -13.90
CA LEU A 192 -20.16 7.87 -15.11
C LEU A 192 -21.23 6.84 -14.74
N GLY A 193 -22.24 6.71 -15.57
CA GLY A 193 -23.27 5.68 -15.46
C GLY A 193 -22.75 4.27 -15.77
N LYS A 194 -23.63 3.28 -15.67
CA LYS A 194 -23.31 1.88 -16.03
C LYS A 194 -22.86 1.74 -17.49
N ASP A 195 -23.37 2.58 -18.37
CA ASP A 195 -23.00 2.65 -19.80
C ASP A 195 -21.75 3.49 -20.05
N ARG A 196 -21.07 3.93 -18.97
CA ARG A 196 -19.89 4.80 -18.99
C ARG A 196 -20.12 6.17 -19.63
N LYS A 197 -21.37 6.60 -19.77
CA LYS A 197 -21.68 7.97 -20.09
C LYS A 197 -21.64 8.84 -18.84
N GLU A 198 -21.15 10.06 -19.02
CA GLU A 198 -21.08 11.02 -17.93
C GLU A 198 -22.47 11.44 -17.45
N ILE A 199 -22.67 11.35 -16.12
CA ILE A 199 -23.88 11.81 -15.44
C ILE A 199 -23.67 13.24 -14.94
N THR A 200 -22.53 13.47 -14.27
CA THR A 200 -22.16 14.76 -13.68
C THR A 200 -20.67 14.87 -13.51
N ARG A 201 -20.15 16.09 -13.38
CA ARG A 201 -18.74 16.37 -13.06
C ARG A 201 -18.58 17.59 -12.17
N SER A 202 -17.42 17.73 -11.57
CA SER A 202 -16.93 18.95 -10.96
C SER A 202 -15.44 19.10 -11.20
N GLU A 203 -15.03 20.29 -11.66
CA GLU A 203 -13.63 20.66 -11.84
C GLU A 203 -13.14 21.62 -10.74
N GLU A 204 -13.85 21.67 -9.62
CA GLU A 204 -13.53 22.49 -8.45
C GLU A 204 -12.68 21.74 -7.41
N CYS A 205 -11.65 20.99 -7.87
CA CYS A 205 -10.77 20.19 -7.01
C CYS A 205 -9.34 20.24 -7.52
N PRO A 206 -8.63 21.36 -7.33
CA PRO A 206 -7.23 21.44 -7.74
C PRO A 206 -6.41 20.37 -7.04
N GLY A 207 -5.46 19.78 -7.77
CA GLY A 207 -4.58 18.73 -7.26
C GLY A 207 -5.29 17.48 -6.77
N VAL A 208 -6.46 17.14 -7.36
CA VAL A 208 -7.29 15.99 -6.92
C VAL A 208 -6.44 14.74 -6.66
N HIS A 209 -6.64 14.13 -5.48
CA HIS A 209 -5.84 12.99 -5.03
C HIS A 209 -6.51 12.24 -3.88
N GLY A 210 -6.44 10.92 -3.93
CA GLY A 210 -6.94 10.04 -2.89
C GLY A 210 -8.46 9.98 -2.83
N GLU A 211 -8.95 8.96 -2.16
CA GLU A 211 -10.37 8.65 -2.04
C GLU A 211 -10.67 7.95 -0.72
N ALA A 212 -11.92 8.07 -0.30
CA ALA A 212 -12.50 7.17 0.70
C ALA A 212 -14.01 7.08 0.51
N THR A 213 -14.57 5.96 0.91
CA THR A 213 -16.02 5.79 1.05
C THR A 213 -16.42 5.85 2.52
N ALA A 214 -17.59 6.43 2.80
CA ALA A 214 -18.20 6.48 4.11
C ALA A 214 -19.57 5.79 4.08
N LYS A 215 -20.23 5.74 5.22
CA LYS A 215 -21.59 5.20 5.37
C LYS A 215 -22.53 5.70 4.27
N ASN A 216 -23.35 4.79 3.74
CA ASN A 216 -24.28 5.05 2.63
C ASN A 216 -23.58 5.42 1.32
N GLU A 217 -22.43 4.82 1.04
CA GLU A 217 -21.64 4.99 -0.18
C GLU A 217 -21.27 6.44 -0.53
N ALA A 218 -21.18 7.31 0.47
CA ALA A 218 -20.70 8.67 0.23
C ALA A 218 -19.19 8.62 -0.12
N VAL A 219 -18.84 9.09 -1.31
CA VAL A 219 -17.46 9.14 -1.79
C VAL A 219 -16.84 10.48 -1.46
N VAL A 220 -15.69 10.49 -0.82
CA VAL A 220 -14.90 11.70 -0.52
C VAL A 220 -13.61 11.67 -1.33
N ILE A 221 -13.36 12.72 -2.08
CA ILE A 221 -12.16 12.90 -2.90
C ILE A 221 -11.41 14.12 -2.43
N GLY A 222 -10.10 13.98 -2.19
CA GLY A 222 -9.25 15.06 -1.69
C GLY A 222 -8.84 16.07 -2.75
N CYS A 223 -8.68 17.32 -2.33
CA CYS A 223 -8.23 18.45 -3.13
C CYS A 223 -7.14 19.24 -2.37
N GLU A 224 -6.50 20.21 -3.03
CA GLU A 224 -5.57 21.15 -2.38
C GLU A 224 -6.27 22.22 -1.53
N ASP A 225 -7.58 22.38 -1.69
CA ASP A 225 -8.40 23.39 -1.02
C ASP A 225 -9.63 22.80 -0.32
N GLY A 226 -9.54 21.52 0.09
CA GLY A 226 -10.61 20.80 0.77
C GLY A 226 -10.93 19.45 0.14
N VAL A 227 -12.22 19.13 -0.06
CA VAL A 227 -12.68 17.86 -0.66
C VAL A 227 -13.90 18.06 -1.56
N LEU A 228 -14.12 17.11 -2.48
CA LEU A 228 -15.41 16.86 -3.10
C LEU A 228 -16.09 15.68 -2.41
N ILE A 229 -17.39 15.79 -2.18
CA ILE A 229 -18.24 14.69 -1.72
C ILE A 229 -19.23 14.36 -2.83
N TYR A 230 -19.21 13.12 -3.33
CA TYR A 230 -20.28 12.59 -4.17
C TYR A 230 -21.21 11.71 -3.36
N LYS A 231 -22.49 12.03 -3.38
CA LYS A 231 -23.53 11.27 -2.69
C LYS A 231 -24.88 11.50 -3.37
N ASP A 232 -25.67 10.45 -3.50
CA ASP A 232 -27.06 10.51 -4.01
C ASP A 232 -27.20 11.30 -5.34
N GLY A 233 -26.25 11.12 -6.25
CA GLY A 233 -26.24 11.77 -7.58
C GLY A 233 -25.73 13.21 -7.60
N ALA A 234 -25.29 13.77 -6.48
CA ALA A 234 -24.83 15.15 -6.36
C ALA A 234 -23.37 15.25 -5.90
N ILE A 235 -22.62 16.18 -6.49
CA ILE A 235 -21.27 16.54 -6.08
C ILE A 235 -21.32 17.81 -5.23
N LYS A 236 -20.72 17.79 -4.07
CA LYS A 236 -20.64 18.94 -3.16
C LYS A 236 -19.18 19.26 -2.85
N LYS A 237 -18.77 20.53 -3.03
CA LYS A 237 -17.47 21.01 -2.54
C LYS A 237 -17.56 21.33 -1.06
N VAL A 238 -16.59 20.86 -0.28
CA VAL A 238 -16.32 21.26 1.09
C VAL A 238 -14.96 21.92 1.14
N LYS A 239 -14.95 23.23 1.31
CA LYS A 239 -13.71 24.02 1.35
C LYS A 239 -12.95 23.78 2.64
N SER A 240 -11.63 23.78 2.53
CA SER A 240 -10.72 23.85 3.67
C SER A 240 -10.90 25.18 4.43
N PRO A 241 -10.63 25.22 5.74
CA PRO A 241 -10.55 26.47 6.51
C PRO A 241 -9.41 27.39 6.04
N ALA A 242 -8.33 26.85 5.46
CA ALA A 242 -7.23 27.60 4.87
C ALA A 242 -7.38 27.63 3.34
N GLU A 243 -6.78 28.63 2.69
CA GLU A 243 -6.73 28.75 1.23
C GLU A 243 -6.06 27.52 0.60
N TYR A 244 -4.86 27.17 1.07
CA TYR A 244 -4.26 25.87 0.85
C TYR A 244 -4.51 25.00 2.09
N GLY A 245 -5.23 23.90 1.90
CA GLY A 245 -5.55 22.93 2.94
C GLY A 245 -5.77 21.59 2.28
N ARG A 246 -4.62 21.02 1.85
CA ARG A 246 -4.58 19.80 1.04
C ARG A 246 -4.95 18.58 1.86
N ILE A 247 -5.88 17.82 1.32
CA ILE A 247 -6.26 16.49 1.79
C ILE A 247 -5.94 15.52 0.67
N GLY A 248 -4.93 14.68 0.88
CA GLY A 248 -4.42 13.77 -0.15
C GLY A 248 -4.56 12.29 0.21
N ASN A 249 -4.73 11.99 1.50
CA ASN A 249 -4.92 10.62 1.98
C ASN A 249 -6.12 10.57 2.91
N GLN A 250 -7.01 9.61 2.67
CA GLN A 250 -8.25 9.47 3.42
C GLN A 250 -8.44 8.04 3.90
N ALA A 251 -9.12 7.89 5.03
CA ALA A 251 -9.59 6.61 5.54
C ALA A 251 -11.10 6.70 5.85
N GLY A 252 -11.87 5.89 5.19
CA GLY A 252 -13.33 5.79 5.35
C GLY A 252 -13.75 4.60 6.20
N SER A 253 -15.04 4.53 6.50
CA SER A 253 -15.66 3.42 7.23
C SER A 253 -17.13 3.34 6.87
N ASP A 254 -17.63 2.14 6.62
CA ASP A 254 -19.06 1.90 6.37
C ASP A 254 -19.93 2.11 7.62
N GLU A 255 -19.31 2.11 8.81
CA GLU A 255 -19.97 2.34 10.08
C GLU A 255 -20.23 3.83 10.39
N SER A 256 -19.52 4.73 9.73
CA SER A 256 -19.50 6.15 10.07
C SER A 256 -19.68 7.05 8.86
N PRO A 257 -20.49 8.12 8.94
CA PRO A 257 -20.55 9.16 7.91
C PRO A 257 -19.32 10.06 7.92
N MET A 258 -18.38 9.85 8.84
CA MET A 258 -17.17 10.64 8.97
C MET A 258 -16.03 10.00 8.18
N VAL A 259 -15.31 10.79 7.41
CA VAL A 259 -14.04 10.41 6.77
C VAL A 259 -12.89 11.09 7.50
N LEU A 260 -11.86 10.31 7.81
CA LEU A 260 -10.57 10.81 8.30
C LEU A 260 -9.71 11.19 7.10
N GLY A 261 -9.16 12.39 7.07
CA GLY A 261 -8.20 12.82 6.07
C GLY A 261 -6.94 13.38 6.71
N ASP A 262 -5.83 13.33 5.99
CA ASP A 262 -4.67 14.15 6.32
C ASP A 262 -5.02 15.64 6.18
N TYR A 263 -4.13 16.52 6.61
CA TYR A 263 -4.32 17.96 6.43
C TYR A 263 -2.97 18.67 6.33
N LYS A 264 -2.63 19.12 5.13
CA LYS A 264 -1.42 19.87 4.83
C LYS A 264 -1.76 21.30 4.48
N LYS A 265 -0.97 22.25 4.99
CA LYS A 265 -1.21 23.69 4.86
C LYS A 265 -0.01 24.48 4.36
N ASP A 266 1.12 23.82 4.14
CA ASP A 266 2.34 24.44 3.60
C ASP A 266 2.64 23.83 2.23
N GLN A 267 2.30 24.59 1.17
CA GLN A 267 2.50 24.15 -0.21
C GLN A 267 3.98 24.14 -0.62
N ASP A 268 4.79 24.97 0.03
CA ASP A 268 6.20 25.18 -0.33
C ASP A 268 7.15 24.27 0.48
N ALA A 269 6.64 23.54 1.46
CA ALA A 269 7.44 22.61 2.24
C ALA A 269 7.96 21.45 1.39
N GLU A 270 9.26 21.21 1.41
CA GLU A 270 9.86 20.00 0.81
C GLU A 270 9.23 18.73 1.38
N LEU A 271 9.01 18.68 2.70
CA LEU A 271 8.25 17.67 3.40
C LEU A 271 7.51 18.30 4.57
N GLU A 272 6.22 18.55 4.39
CA GLU A 272 5.39 18.96 5.52
C GLU A 272 5.12 17.76 6.43
N ARG A 273 5.33 17.97 7.73
CA ARG A 273 5.00 17.04 8.81
C ARG A 273 3.77 17.52 9.55
N PRO A 274 2.55 17.24 9.03
CA PRO A 274 1.33 17.77 9.60
C PRO A 274 1.06 17.19 10.99
N GLU A 275 0.52 18.02 11.90
CA GLU A 275 0.09 17.63 13.24
C GLU A 275 -1.44 17.64 13.37
N GLN A 276 -2.13 18.13 12.34
CA GLN A 276 -3.59 18.16 12.29
C GLN A 276 -4.12 17.15 11.29
N VAL A 277 -5.21 16.50 11.62
CA VAL A 277 -6.02 15.70 10.70
C VAL A 277 -7.36 16.36 10.45
N SER A 278 -7.99 16.02 9.34
CA SER A 278 -9.35 16.47 9.00
C SER A 278 -10.37 15.37 9.28
N LEU A 279 -11.50 15.76 9.86
CA LEU A 279 -12.71 14.94 9.99
C LEU A 279 -13.80 15.54 9.12
N ILE A 280 -14.20 14.84 8.07
CA ILE A 280 -15.16 15.30 7.08
C ILE A 280 -16.48 14.56 7.29
N ASN A 281 -17.56 15.27 7.61
CA ASN A 281 -18.90 14.71 7.73
C ASN A 281 -19.61 14.74 6.38
N THR A 282 -19.87 13.57 5.81
CA THR A 282 -20.47 13.42 4.47
C THR A 282 -21.98 13.75 4.44
N GLU A 283 -22.66 13.77 5.57
CA GLU A 283 -24.07 14.13 5.66
C GLU A 283 -24.25 15.64 5.71
N THR A 284 -23.48 16.33 6.55
CA THR A 284 -23.60 17.78 6.73
C THR A 284 -22.71 18.58 5.78
N GLY A 285 -21.64 17.96 5.25
CA GLY A 285 -20.61 18.64 4.48
C GLY A 285 -19.79 19.59 5.36
N ARG A 286 -19.57 19.27 6.61
CA ARG A 286 -18.70 20.03 7.51
C ARG A 286 -17.37 19.34 7.68
N MET A 287 -16.31 20.14 7.70
CA MET A 287 -14.97 19.72 8.03
C MET A 287 -14.58 20.25 9.40
N ARG A 288 -13.90 19.44 10.17
CA ARG A 288 -13.28 19.80 11.46
C ARG A 288 -11.81 19.39 11.41
N LEU A 289 -10.94 20.27 11.85
CA LEU A 289 -9.53 19.94 12.08
C LEU A 289 -9.34 19.50 13.52
N VAL A 290 -8.51 18.48 13.71
CA VAL A 290 -8.14 17.94 15.01
C VAL A 290 -6.64 17.93 15.12
N ASP A 291 -6.12 18.65 16.10
CA ASP A 291 -4.71 18.62 16.47
C ASP A 291 -4.43 17.39 17.34
N ILE A 292 -3.49 16.56 16.93
CA ILE A 292 -3.10 15.36 17.67
C ILE A 292 -1.81 15.54 18.49
N GLY A 293 -1.12 16.71 18.32
CA GLY A 293 0.08 17.10 19.07
C GLY A 293 1.34 16.35 18.67
N THR A 294 1.35 15.73 17.50
CA THR A 294 2.48 15.02 16.92
C THR A 294 2.29 14.92 15.39
N SER A 295 3.37 14.80 14.64
CA SER A 295 3.25 14.59 13.20
C SER A 295 2.91 13.13 12.86
N TYR A 296 2.53 12.92 11.61
CA TYR A 296 2.18 11.61 11.07
C TYR A 296 2.46 11.59 9.55
N THR A 297 2.34 10.41 8.92
CA THR A 297 2.58 10.27 7.48
C THR A 297 1.34 9.76 6.73
N PHE A 298 1.42 9.67 5.42
CA PHE A 298 0.36 9.11 4.59
C PHE A 298 0.06 7.62 4.87
N ARG A 299 0.94 6.89 5.57
CA ARG A 299 0.74 5.49 5.99
C ARG A 299 0.21 5.36 7.41
N SER A 300 -0.19 6.47 8.02
CA SER A 300 -0.56 6.52 9.43
C SER A 300 -2.06 6.46 9.68
N LEU A 301 -2.90 6.62 8.65
CA LEU A 301 -4.34 6.79 8.79
C LEU A 301 -5.08 5.46 8.64
N ALA A 302 -5.96 5.16 9.58
CA ALA A 302 -6.85 4.00 9.53
C ALA A 302 -8.18 4.27 10.25
N ARG A 303 -9.07 3.30 10.20
CA ARG A 303 -10.35 3.33 10.95
C ARG A 303 -10.43 2.14 11.87
N GLY A 304 -10.96 2.38 13.05
CA GLY A 304 -11.26 1.33 14.03
C GLY A 304 -12.59 0.61 13.74
N PRO A 305 -12.87 -0.49 14.48
CA PRO A 305 -14.00 -1.38 14.21
C PRO A 305 -15.38 -0.70 14.39
N HIS A 306 -15.47 0.37 15.17
CA HIS A 306 -16.71 1.13 15.37
C HIS A 306 -16.68 2.49 14.65
N GLY A 307 -15.77 2.65 13.68
CA GLY A 307 -15.62 3.88 12.92
C GLY A 307 -14.77 4.95 13.60
N GLU A 308 -14.01 4.63 14.64
CA GLU A 308 -13.03 5.53 15.23
C GLU A 308 -11.97 5.95 14.18
N ALA A 309 -11.49 7.17 14.28
CA ALA A 309 -10.36 7.61 13.49
C ALA A 309 -9.05 7.25 14.22
N LEU A 310 -8.17 6.54 13.53
CA LEU A 310 -6.89 6.06 14.08
C LEU A 310 -5.73 6.71 13.34
N VAL A 311 -4.78 7.26 14.10
CA VAL A 311 -3.60 7.93 13.53
C VAL A 311 -2.34 7.46 14.25
N LEU A 312 -1.42 6.83 13.54
CA LEU A 312 -0.10 6.49 14.05
C LEU A 312 0.81 7.73 14.04
N GLY A 313 1.02 8.33 15.19
CA GLY A 313 1.88 9.49 15.35
C GLY A 313 3.38 9.17 15.32
N THR A 314 4.19 10.18 15.01
CA THR A 314 5.66 10.08 15.11
C THR A 314 6.14 9.99 16.56
N ASP A 315 5.26 10.23 17.55
CA ASP A 315 5.47 9.93 18.97
C ASP A 315 5.38 8.42 19.27
N GLY A 316 5.12 7.59 18.25
CA GLY A 316 5.05 6.13 18.35
C GLY A 316 3.74 5.60 18.93
N LYS A 317 2.70 6.41 19.01
CA LYS A 317 1.41 6.00 19.54
C LYS A 317 0.33 6.01 18.46
N ILE A 318 -0.65 5.14 18.60
CA ILE A 318 -1.90 5.21 17.83
C ILE A 318 -2.85 6.14 18.59
N HIS A 319 -3.16 7.28 18.01
CA HIS A 319 -4.14 8.24 18.53
C HIS A 319 -5.52 7.79 18.09
N VAL A 320 -6.39 7.47 19.05
CA VAL A 320 -7.79 7.09 18.83
C VAL A 320 -8.64 8.33 18.99
N ILE A 321 -9.30 8.73 17.91
CA ILE A 321 -10.12 9.94 17.86
C ILE A 321 -11.58 9.52 17.69
N ASP A 322 -12.44 10.03 18.57
CA ASP A 322 -13.89 9.97 18.38
C ASP A 322 -14.28 10.87 17.20
N PRO A 323 -14.81 10.31 16.10
CA PRO A 323 -15.02 11.09 14.88
C PRO A 323 -16.18 12.08 15.02
N GLY A 324 -17.13 11.85 15.92
CA GLY A 324 -18.28 12.74 16.17
C GLY A 324 -17.86 14.00 16.92
N THR A 325 -17.05 13.84 17.97
CA THR A 325 -16.61 14.96 18.83
C THR A 325 -15.28 15.56 18.41
N GLY A 326 -14.44 14.82 17.68
CA GLY A 326 -13.07 15.19 17.32
C GLY A 326 -12.09 15.12 18.50
N LYS A 327 -12.45 14.46 19.59
CA LYS A 327 -11.58 14.32 20.76
C LYS A 327 -10.67 13.11 20.61
N VAL A 328 -9.38 13.28 20.91
CA VAL A 328 -8.46 12.15 21.14
C VAL A 328 -8.87 11.49 22.46
N THR A 329 -9.48 10.32 22.39
CA THR A 329 -10.00 9.59 23.55
C THR A 329 -8.95 8.70 24.19
N ARG A 330 -8.02 8.17 23.40
CA ARG A 330 -6.92 7.32 23.86
C ARG A 330 -5.68 7.50 23.01
N ARG A 331 -4.55 7.12 23.58
CA ARG A 331 -3.27 6.98 22.90
C ARG A 331 -2.70 5.61 23.26
N ILE A 332 -2.61 4.72 22.28
CA ILE A 332 -2.14 3.34 22.43
C ILE A 332 -0.64 3.32 22.10
N PRO A 333 0.26 2.99 23.03
CA PRO A 333 1.67 2.84 22.73
C PRO A 333 1.90 1.71 21.71
N ALA A 334 2.67 1.97 20.66
CA ALA A 334 2.99 1.00 19.61
C ALA A 334 4.51 0.91 19.39
N LEU A 335 5.16 2.03 19.19
CA LEU A 335 6.58 2.14 18.84
C LEU A 335 7.30 3.13 19.74
N GLY A 336 8.63 3.20 19.62
CA GLY A 336 9.39 4.38 20.06
C GLY A 336 9.12 5.57 19.13
N PRO A 337 9.45 6.81 19.55
CA PRO A 337 9.39 7.98 18.68
C PRO A 337 10.25 7.78 17.44
N TRP A 338 9.78 8.31 16.29
CA TRP A 338 10.43 8.15 15.01
C TRP A 338 10.33 9.41 14.15
N GLN A 339 11.09 9.46 13.07
CA GLN A 339 11.07 10.58 12.14
C GLN A 339 10.78 10.10 10.72
N GLU A 340 9.92 10.83 10.01
CA GLU A 340 9.61 10.57 8.61
C GLU A 340 10.83 10.84 7.72
N PRO A 341 11.24 9.86 6.86
CA PRO A 341 12.29 10.08 5.88
C PRO A 341 11.81 11.02 4.76
N LEU A 342 12.74 11.76 4.12
CA LEU A 342 12.42 12.66 3.02
C LEU A 342 11.93 11.92 1.78
N ASP A 343 12.59 10.83 1.42
CA ASP A 343 12.18 10.02 0.28
C ASP A 343 10.96 9.18 0.65
N TRP A 344 9.85 9.38 -0.10
CA TRP A 344 8.57 8.72 0.16
C TRP A 344 8.60 7.20 -0.05
N GLN A 345 9.56 6.67 -0.82
CA GLN A 345 9.74 5.24 -1.02
C GLN A 345 10.50 4.56 0.12
N GLN A 346 11.24 5.33 0.93
CA GLN A 346 11.97 4.77 2.06
C GLN A 346 11.03 4.17 3.12
N PRO A 347 11.47 3.10 3.78
CA PRO A 347 10.72 2.47 4.85
C PRO A 347 10.38 3.46 5.98
N ARG A 348 9.12 3.46 6.37
CA ARG A 348 8.57 4.21 7.51
C ARG A 348 7.52 3.36 8.20
N PRO A 349 7.20 3.61 9.47
CA PRO A 349 6.10 2.95 10.15
C PRO A 349 4.80 3.10 9.37
N ALA A 350 4.06 2.00 9.24
CA ALA A 350 2.77 1.93 8.59
C ALA A 350 1.74 1.31 9.53
N LEU A 351 0.50 1.78 9.43
CA LEU A 351 -0.65 1.28 10.15
C LEU A 351 -1.62 0.60 9.18
N PHE A 352 -1.93 -0.65 9.43
CA PHE A 352 -2.99 -1.40 8.77
C PHE A 352 -3.96 -1.93 9.82
N VAL A 353 -5.25 -1.77 9.60
CA VAL A 353 -6.28 -2.26 10.52
C VAL A 353 -7.13 -3.30 9.83
N ARG A 354 -7.33 -4.42 10.49
CA ARG A 354 -8.28 -5.45 10.11
C ARG A 354 -9.07 -5.89 11.34
N ASP A 355 -10.39 -5.82 11.24
CA ASP A 355 -11.31 -6.12 12.32
C ASP A 355 -10.97 -5.29 13.58
N ARG A 356 -10.57 -5.93 14.67
CA ARG A 356 -10.22 -5.28 15.94
C ARG A 356 -8.71 -5.13 16.15
N THR A 357 -7.90 -5.50 15.16
CA THR A 357 -6.44 -5.53 15.29
C THR A 357 -5.78 -4.45 14.42
N ALA A 358 -4.96 -3.65 15.06
CA ALA A 358 -4.03 -2.73 14.42
C ALA A 358 -2.67 -3.42 14.23
N TYR A 359 -2.24 -3.55 12.99
CA TYR A 359 -0.92 -4.04 12.62
C TYR A 359 -0.03 -2.83 12.38
N VAL A 360 1.15 -2.83 13.01
CA VAL A 360 2.08 -1.71 12.93
C VAL A 360 3.46 -2.23 12.54
N SER A 361 4.02 -1.69 11.44
CA SER A 361 5.39 -1.98 11.05
C SER A 361 6.37 -1.03 11.73
N ASP A 362 7.49 -1.58 12.21
CA ASP A 362 8.63 -0.82 12.72
C ASP A 362 9.89 -1.13 11.89
N PRO A 363 10.18 -0.32 10.86
CA PRO A 363 11.35 -0.52 10.04
C PRO A 363 12.66 -0.40 10.80
N SER A 364 12.72 0.44 11.83
CA SER A 364 13.95 0.72 12.59
C SER A 364 14.41 -0.48 13.40
N SER A 365 13.48 -1.20 14.00
CA SER A 365 13.74 -2.44 14.75
C SER A 365 13.49 -3.70 13.94
N LYS A 366 13.07 -3.57 12.66
CA LYS A 366 12.68 -4.66 11.76
C LYS A 366 11.61 -5.56 12.40
N LYS A 367 10.53 -4.96 12.87
CA LYS A 367 9.45 -5.67 13.55
C LYS A 367 8.10 -5.42 12.89
N LEU A 368 7.20 -6.35 13.13
CA LEU A 368 5.78 -6.18 12.95
C LEU A 368 5.08 -6.47 14.27
N LEU A 369 4.09 -5.64 14.62
CA LEU A 369 3.32 -5.75 15.85
C LEU A 369 1.84 -5.89 15.51
N ALA A 370 1.10 -6.66 16.31
CA ALA A 370 -0.35 -6.71 16.31
C ALA A 370 -0.86 -6.22 17.67
N ILE A 371 -1.75 -5.24 17.64
CA ILE A 371 -2.30 -4.57 18.83
C ILE A 371 -3.82 -4.66 18.77
N GLU A 372 -4.42 -5.19 19.82
CA GLU A 372 -5.87 -5.17 19.97
C GLU A 372 -6.33 -3.74 20.28
N ILE A 373 -7.22 -3.19 19.46
CA ILE A 373 -7.54 -1.75 19.48
C ILE A 373 -8.28 -1.34 20.76
N GLU A 374 -9.20 -2.16 21.25
CA GLU A 374 -10.03 -1.79 22.40
C GLU A 374 -9.26 -1.84 23.73
N SER A 375 -8.45 -2.88 23.95
CA SER A 375 -7.62 -3.00 25.15
C SER A 375 -6.34 -2.15 25.07
N GLY A 376 -5.81 -1.99 23.85
CA GLY A 376 -4.49 -1.41 23.60
C GLY A 376 -3.35 -2.39 23.89
N GLU A 377 -3.65 -3.68 24.06
CA GLU A 377 -2.65 -4.70 24.33
C GLU A 377 -1.95 -5.15 23.05
N GLN A 378 -0.63 -5.29 23.10
CA GLN A 378 0.14 -5.96 22.06
C GLN A 378 -0.11 -7.47 22.17
N VAL A 379 -0.85 -8.02 21.21
CA VAL A 379 -1.23 -9.45 21.22
C VAL A 379 -0.22 -10.34 20.49
N ALA A 380 0.55 -9.79 19.55
CA ALA A 380 1.65 -10.48 18.89
C ALA A 380 2.75 -9.51 18.45
N SER A 381 3.96 -10.02 18.28
CA SER A 381 5.05 -9.32 17.58
C SER A 381 6.05 -10.31 17.01
N THR A 382 6.67 -9.94 15.90
CA THR A 382 7.71 -10.74 15.27
C THR A 382 8.86 -9.87 14.78
N ALA A 383 10.07 -10.44 14.78
CA ALA A 383 11.24 -9.84 14.14
C ALA A 383 11.31 -10.30 12.68
N LEU A 384 11.60 -9.38 11.79
CA LEU A 384 11.73 -9.63 10.35
C LEU A 384 13.19 -9.60 9.93
N PRO A 385 13.62 -10.39 8.95
CA PRO A 385 15.00 -10.39 8.47
C PRO A 385 15.42 -9.03 7.87
N LYS A 386 14.52 -8.34 7.19
CA LYS A 386 14.73 -7.00 6.58
C LYS A 386 13.69 -6.00 7.09
N ALA A 387 13.99 -4.71 6.93
CA ALA A 387 13.10 -3.63 7.33
C ALA A 387 11.79 -3.67 6.52
N PRO A 388 10.61 -3.77 7.16
CA PRO A 388 9.33 -3.69 6.48
C PRO A 388 9.09 -2.28 5.91
N ASN A 389 8.31 -2.18 4.84
CA ASN A 389 7.99 -0.91 4.20
C ASN A 389 6.47 -0.71 4.08
N GLU A 390 5.85 -1.19 2.99
CA GLU A 390 4.39 -1.15 2.84
C GLU A 390 3.77 -2.28 3.67
N LEU A 391 2.57 -2.06 4.20
CA LEU A 391 1.87 -3.01 5.06
C LEU A 391 0.41 -3.13 4.63
N SER A 392 -0.06 -4.36 4.48
CA SER A 392 -1.42 -4.69 4.09
C SER A 392 -1.79 -6.10 4.55
N GLY A 393 -2.93 -6.59 4.11
CA GLY A 393 -3.40 -7.96 4.34
C GLY A 393 -4.60 -8.27 3.47
N VAL A 394 -5.21 -9.41 3.68
CA VAL A 394 -6.50 -9.73 3.06
C VAL A 394 -7.63 -8.97 3.75
N LYS A 395 -8.82 -8.95 3.14
CA LYS A 395 -10.02 -8.39 3.78
C LYS A 395 -10.33 -9.20 5.06
N GLY A 396 -10.71 -8.54 6.13
CA GLY A 396 -11.27 -9.18 7.33
C GLY A 396 -12.66 -9.79 7.09
N HIS A 397 -13.09 -10.58 8.04
CA HIS A 397 -14.39 -11.26 8.02
C HIS A 397 -15.53 -10.35 8.46
#